data_b82cc42062482960b79b71fcbbe9b063
#
_entry.id   b82cc42062482960b79b71fcbbe9b063
#
_cell.length_a   1.000
_cell.length_b   1.000
_cell.length_c   1.000
_cell.angle_alpha   90.00
_cell.angle_beta   90.00
_cell.angle_gamma   90.00
#
_symmetry.space_group_name_H-M   'P 1'
#
loop_
_entity.id
_entity.type
_entity.pdbx_description
1 polymer ?
#
loop_
_entity_poly.entity_id
_entity_poly.type
_entity_poly.pdbx_seq_one_letter_code
_entity_poly.pdbx_strand_id
1 'polypeptide(L)'
;QDEPTGEGSEYDISPRELVAPYRDRRFAVGEAMYARLGIPREDKAGRRDWFARNYQFFGAPLALFCSVDRRMGPPQWSDLGMMLQNVMLLLRAEGLDSCAQECWAIYPRTIGAFLELPAERMLFTGMSIGHANRDKPLDTLVTERAPLAEVAEFIGI
;
A
#
# COMPACT_ATOMS: atom_id res chain seq x y z
N GLN A 1 16.70 -9.95 3.96
CA GLN A 1 15.40 -9.37 3.58
C GLN A 1 14.89 -10.16 2.40
N ASP A 2 14.11 -11.22 2.69
CA ASP A 2 13.53 -12.06 1.63
C ASP A 2 12.12 -11.53 1.34
N GLU A 3 12.01 -10.33 0.78
CA GLU A 3 10.79 -9.90 0.12
C GLU A 3 10.62 -10.73 -1.15
N PRO A 4 9.41 -11.18 -1.49
CA PRO A 4 9.19 -11.87 -2.74
C PRO A 4 9.63 -10.94 -3.87
N THR A 5 10.65 -11.36 -4.62
CA THR A 5 11.26 -10.54 -5.67
C THR A 5 10.32 -10.30 -6.86
N GLY A 6 9.23 -11.07 -6.95
CA GLY A 6 8.27 -10.94 -8.05
C GLY A 6 8.96 -10.93 -9.42
N GLU A 7 8.42 -10.10 -10.31
CA GLU A 7 8.99 -9.83 -11.64
C GLU A 7 9.90 -8.59 -11.65
N GLY A 8 9.96 -7.88 -10.51
CA GLY A 8 10.57 -6.56 -10.38
C GLY A 8 9.61 -5.43 -10.74
N SER A 9 9.64 -4.35 -9.95
CA SER A 9 8.81 -3.17 -10.21
C SER A 9 9.39 -2.31 -11.33
N GLU A 10 8.52 -1.56 -12.01
CA GLU A 10 8.91 -0.63 -13.07
C GLU A 10 9.30 0.76 -12.53
N TYR A 11 9.15 0.96 -11.22
CA TYR A 11 9.56 2.17 -10.49
C TYR A 11 10.04 1.79 -9.08
N ASP A 12 10.75 2.69 -8.43
CA ASP A 12 11.19 2.49 -7.05
C ASP A 12 9.99 2.66 -6.09
N ILE A 13 9.39 1.54 -5.64
CA ILE A 13 8.26 1.53 -4.69
C ILE A 13 8.64 2.18 -3.35
N SER A 14 9.89 2.00 -2.95
CA SER A 14 10.46 2.62 -1.75
C SER A 14 11.81 3.24 -2.11
N PRO A 15 12.25 4.29 -1.39
CA PRO A 15 13.60 4.79 -1.56
C PRO A 15 14.63 3.66 -1.41
N ARG A 16 15.67 3.65 -2.26
CA ARG A 16 16.75 2.64 -2.21
C ARG A 16 17.44 2.60 -0.85
N GLU A 17 17.56 3.77 -0.23
CA GLU A 17 18.03 3.92 1.15
C GLU A 17 16.95 4.63 1.98
N LEU A 18 16.37 3.90 2.91
CA LEU A 18 15.39 4.43 3.83
C LEU A 18 16.07 4.83 5.14
N VAL A 19 16.11 6.13 5.41
CA VAL A 19 16.75 6.72 6.60
C VAL A 19 15.71 7.10 7.68
N ALA A 20 16.21 7.39 8.91
CA ALA A 20 15.36 7.98 9.94
C ALA A 20 14.81 9.36 9.48
N PRO A 21 13.60 9.76 9.91
CA PRO A 21 12.68 9.03 10.78
C PRO A 21 11.79 8.01 10.03
N TYR A 22 11.84 7.96 8.69
CA TYR A 22 10.94 7.15 7.85
C TYR A 22 11.16 5.65 8.06
N ARG A 23 12.42 5.22 8.14
CA ARG A 23 12.78 3.83 8.44
C ARG A 23 12.18 3.38 9.77
N ASP A 24 12.33 4.20 10.80
CA ASP A 24 11.93 3.85 12.15
C ASP A 24 10.40 3.80 12.28
N ARG A 25 9.69 4.71 11.61
CA ARG A 25 8.22 4.71 11.51
C ARG A 25 7.71 3.49 10.76
N ARG A 26 8.31 3.15 9.61
CA ARG A 26 7.96 1.92 8.86
C ARG A 26 8.16 0.67 9.72
N PHE A 27 9.27 0.60 10.44
CA PHE A 27 9.56 -0.50 11.33
C PHE A 27 8.51 -0.62 12.45
N ALA A 28 8.21 0.47 13.13
CA ALA A 28 7.26 0.51 14.24
C ALA A 28 5.85 0.06 13.80
N VAL A 29 5.36 0.56 12.67
CA VAL A 29 4.06 0.16 12.11
C VAL A 29 4.05 -1.33 11.76
N GLY A 30 5.11 -1.85 11.14
CA GLY A 30 5.21 -3.27 10.80
C GLY A 30 5.19 -4.17 12.02
N GLU A 31 5.98 -3.86 13.05
CA GLU A 31 5.99 -4.63 14.29
C GLU A 31 4.66 -4.56 15.04
N ALA A 32 4.01 -3.40 15.09
CA ALA A 32 2.70 -3.25 15.70
C ALA A 32 1.62 -4.10 14.99
N MET A 33 1.68 -4.16 13.66
CA MET A 33 0.80 -5.01 12.85
C MET A 33 1.02 -6.50 13.15
N TYR A 34 2.25 -6.96 13.09
CA TYR A 34 2.57 -8.38 13.33
C TYR A 34 2.30 -8.81 14.77
N ALA A 35 2.53 -7.93 15.74
CA ALA A 35 2.16 -8.18 17.13
C ALA A 35 0.66 -8.42 17.30
N ARG A 36 -0.19 -7.62 16.64
CA ARG A 36 -1.66 -7.82 16.63
C ARG A 36 -2.08 -9.13 15.98
N LEU A 37 -1.33 -9.61 15.00
CA LEU A 37 -1.56 -10.89 14.32
C LEU A 37 -1.04 -12.08 15.10
N GLY A 38 -0.27 -11.87 16.18
CA GLY A 38 0.40 -12.94 16.91
C GLY A 38 1.53 -13.61 16.10
N ILE A 39 2.12 -12.89 15.14
CA ILE A 39 3.20 -13.40 14.28
C ILE A 39 4.52 -12.78 14.74
N PRO A 40 5.34 -13.50 15.50
CA PRO A 40 6.60 -12.96 16.01
C PRO A 40 7.63 -12.74 14.89
N ARG A 41 8.69 -11.98 15.22
CA ARG A 41 9.68 -11.56 14.23
C ARG A 41 10.47 -12.72 13.63
N GLU A 42 10.72 -13.76 14.42
CA GLU A 42 11.41 -14.97 14.04
C GLU A 42 10.57 -15.89 13.15
N ASP A 43 9.25 -15.78 13.19
CA ASP A 43 8.35 -16.53 12.31
C ASP A 43 8.27 -15.89 10.92
N LYS A 44 9.34 -16.08 10.16
CA LYS A 44 9.43 -15.55 8.79
C LYS A 44 8.44 -16.22 7.84
N ALA A 45 8.08 -17.47 8.10
CA ALA A 45 7.09 -18.18 7.28
C ALA A 45 5.70 -17.56 7.47
N GLY A 46 5.25 -17.39 8.70
CA GLY A 46 3.98 -16.75 8.99
C GLY A 46 3.92 -15.30 8.45
N ARG A 47 5.03 -14.54 8.51
CA ARG A 47 5.09 -13.20 7.91
C ARG A 47 4.96 -13.23 6.39
N ARG A 48 5.59 -14.20 5.70
CA ARG A 48 5.42 -14.38 4.25
C ARG A 48 4.01 -14.78 3.88
N ASP A 49 3.43 -15.72 4.62
CA ASP A 49 2.06 -16.20 4.39
C ASP A 49 1.04 -15.06 4.59
N TRP A 50 1.26 -14.24 5.62
CA TRP A 50 0.44 -13.04 5.82
C TRP A 50 0.60 -12.05 4.66
N PHE A 51 1.83 -11.77 4.23
CA PHE A 51 2.10 -10.87 3.11
C PHE A 51 1.46 -11.38 1.81
N ALA A 52 1.49 -12.69 1.57
CA ALA A 52 0.90 -13.30 0.37
C ALA A 52 -0.62 -13.08 0.26
N ARG A 53 -1.31 -12.79 1.38
CA ARG A 53 -2.74 -12.44 1.36
C ARG A 53 -3.05 -11.14 0.60
N ASN A 54 -2.07 -10.28 0.40
CA ASN A 54 -2.22 -9.15 -0.52
C ASN A 54 -2.67 -9.60 -1.91
N TYR A 55 -2.10 -10.70 -2.41
CA TYR A 55 -2.43 -11.26 -3.74
C TYR A 55 -3.75 -12.03 -3.78
N GLN A 56 -4.44 -12.06 -2.66
CA GLN A 56 -5.82 -12.54 -2.52
C GLN A 56 -6.76 -11.38 -2.11
N PHE A 57 -6.30 -10.14 -2.24
CA PHE A 57 -7.02 -8.92 -1.82
C PHE A 57 -7.56 -8.99 -0.38
N PHE A 58 -6.91 -9.79 0.49
CA PHE A 58 -7.37 -10.10 1.85
C PHE A 58 -8.80 -10.68 1.90
N GLY A 59 -9.27 -11.28 0.79
CA GLY A 59 -10.63 -11.82 0.65
C GLY A 59 -11.69 -10.77 0.28
N ALA A 60 -11.29 -9.55 -0.07
CA ALA A 60 -12.21 -8.53 -0.56
C ALA A 60 -12.83 -8.95 -1.92
N PRO A 61 -14.13 -8.66 -2.14
CA PRO A 61 -14.83 -9.08 -3.35
C PRO A 61 -14.51 -8.23 -4.58
N LEU A 62 -13.94 -7.04 -4.41
CA LEU A 62 -13.62 -6.12 -5.50
C LEU A 62 -12.16 -5.66 -5.40
N ALA A 63 -11.53 -5.56 -6.55
CA ALA A 63 -10.20 -5.00 -6.73
C ALA A 63 -10.20 -3.86 -7.74
N LEU A 64 -9.37 -2.85 -7.48
CA LEU A 64 -9.06 -1.77 -8.40
C LEU A 64 -7.55 -1.82 -8.68
N PHE A 65 -7.19 -1.69 -9.96
CA PHE A 65 -5.80 -1.43 -10.35
C PHE A 65 -5.68 -0.04 -10.96
N CYS A 66 -4.65 0.69 -10.53
CA CYS A 66 -4.32 2.01 -11.03
C CYS A 66 -3.08 1.91 -11.92
N SER A 67 -3.15 2.45 -13.11
CA SER A 67 -2.03 2.56 -14.04
C SER A 67 -1.77 4.00 -14.43
N VAL A 68 -0.53 4.32 -14.77
CA VAL A 68 -0.09 5.64 -15.19
C VAL A 68 0.63 5.56 -16.53
N ASP A 69 0.58 6.62 -17.32
CA ASP A 69 1.42 6.71 -18.52
C ASP A 69 2.89 6.78 -18.12
N ARG A 70 3.74 5.97 -18.75
CA ARG A 70 5.18 5.84 -18.43
C ARG A 70 5.96 7.13 -18.53
N ARG A 71 5.46 8.09 -19.29
CA ARG A 71 6.08 9.41 -19.49
C ARG A 71 5.79 10.39 -18.36
N MET A 72 4.83 10.05 -17.49
CA MET A 72 4.42 10.93 -16.39
C MET A 72 5.44 10.94 -15.25
N GLY A 73 5.64 12.13 -14.70
CA GLY A 73 6.58 12.38 -13.61
C GLY A 73 5.91 12.62 -12.25
N PRO A 74 6.69 13.12 -11.28
CA PRO A 74 6.23 13.28 -9.90
C PRO A 74 4.92 14.08 -9.73
N PRO A 75 4.66 15.18 -10.46
CA PRO A 75 3.40 15.91 -10.32
C PRO A 75 2.17 15.04 -10.62
N GLN A 76 2.20 14.25 -11.70
CA GLN A 76 1.09 13.38 -12.10
C GLN A 76 0.93 12.18 -11.16
N TRP A 77 2.01 11.73 -10.55
CA TRP A 77 1.95 10.71 -9.50
C TRP A 77 1.28 11.26 -8.24
N SER A 78 1.52 12.54 -7.92
CA SER A 78 0.79 13.23 -6.86
C SER A 78 -0.71 13.30 -7.16
N ASP A 79 -1.11 13.59 -8.41
CA ASP A 79 -2.51 13.60 -8.85
C ASP A 79 -3.17 12.22 -8.65
N LEU A 80 -2.44 11.13 -8.96
CA LEU A 80 -2.93 9.77 -8.71
C LEU A 80 -3.16 9.50 -7.22
N GLY A 81 -2.24 9.94 -6.37
CA GLY A 81 -2.39 9.81 -4.92
C GLY A 81 -3.62 10.56 -4.41
N MET A 82 -3.87 11.78 -4.90
CA MET A 82 -5.07 12.57 -4.57
C MET A 82 -6.35 11.89 -5.08
N MET A 83 -6.34 11.36 -6.30
CA MET A 83 -7.48 10.59 -6.85
C MET A 83 -7.77 9.37 -5.99
N LEU A 84 -6.76 8.55 -5.68
CA LEU A 84 -6.92 7.34 -4.86
C LEU A 84 -7.44 7.68 -3.45
N GLN A 85 -6.97 8.78 -2.85
CA GLN A 85 -7.49 9.25 -1.56
C GLN A 85 -8.97 9.63 -1.66
N ASN A 86 -9.39 10.31 -2.72
CA ASN A 86 -10.79 10.63 -2.95
C ASN A 86 -11.65 9.37 -3.11
N VAL A 87 -11.16 8.37 -3.86
CA VAL A 87 -11.83 7.06 -3.97
C VAL A 87 -12.00 6.43 -2.59
N MET A 88 -10.96 6.39 -1.76
CA MET A 88 -11.05 5.82 -0.41
C MET A 88 -12.07 6.56 0.47
N LEU A 89 -12.12 7.90 0.39
CA LEU A 89 -13.09 8.70 1.16
C LEU A 89 -14.53 8.46 0.70
N LEU A 90 -14.77 8.39 -0.61
CA LEU A 90 -16.10 8.09 -1.16
C LEU A 90 -16.53 6.67 -0.80
N LEU A 91 -15.66 5.69 -0.88
CA LEU A 91 -15.95 4.33 -0.42
C LEU A 91 -16.37 4.32 1.06
N ARG A 92 -15.69 5.09 1.91
CA ARG A 92 -16.09 5.21 3.32
C ARG A 92 -17.47 5.86 3.48
N ALA A 93 -17.82 6.84 2.65
CA ALA A 93 -19.16 7.44 2.66
C ALA A 93 -20.25 6.43 2.29
N GLU A 94 -19.94 5.46 1.42
CA GLU A 94 -20.83 4.36 1.02
C GLU A 94 -20.76 3.14 1.98
N GLY A 95 -20.08 3.27 3.13
CA GLY A 95 -19.95 2.18 4.10
C GLY A 95 -18.98 1.07 3.72
N LEU A 96 -18.14 1.29 2.70
CA LEU A 96 -17.12 0.36 2.27
C LEU A 96 -15.75 0.70 2.88
N ASP A 97 -14.92 -0.32 2.98
CA ASP A 97 -13.52 -0.20 3.37
C ASP A 97 -12.61 -0.49 2.18
N SER A 98 -11.39 0.04 2.22
CA SER A 98 -10.40 -0.17 1.18
C SER A 98 -8.99 -0.29 1.74
N CYS A 99 -8.13 -0.96 0.99
CA CYS A 99 -6.71 -1.08 1.33
C CYS A 99 -5.87 -0.93 0.05
N ALA A 100 -5.07 0.13 -0.03
CA ALA A 100 -4.10 0.30 -1.11
C ALA A 100 -2.98 -0.74 -0.96
N GLN A 101 -2.55 -1.33 -2.08
CA GLN A 101 -1.64 -2.47 -2.13
C GLN A 101 -0.56 -2.25 -3.19
N GLU A 102 0.49 -1.53 -2.81
CA GLU A 102 1.63 -1.25 -3.71
C GLU A 102 2.40 -2.51 -4.12
N CYS A 103 2.28 -3.60 -3.34
CA CYS A 103 2.93 -4.87 -3.62
C CYS A 103 2.57 -5.46 -5.00
N TRP A 104 1.45 -5.08 -5.58
CA TRP A 104 1.09 -5.49 -6.94
C TRP A 104 2.05 -4.96 -8.00
N ALA A 105 2.70 -3.82 -7.75
CA ALA A 105 3.67 -3.22 -8.67
C ALA A 105 4.90 -4.11 -8.96
N ILE A 106 5.15 -5.15 -8.16
CA ILE A 106 6.23 -6.12 -8.43
C ILE A 106 5.83 -7.21 -9.44
N TYR A 107 4.58 -7.21 -9.92
CA TYR A 107 4.09 -8.13 -10.95
C TYR A 107 3.54 -7.39 -12.19
N PRO A 108 4.32 -6.44 -12.77
CA PRO A 108 3.81 -5.57 -13.84
C PRO A 108 3.45 -6.34 -15.12
N ARG A 109 4.20 -7.39 -15.47
CA ARG A 109 3.94 -8.18 -16.66
C ARG A 109 2.70 -9.05 -16.50
N THR A 110 2.59 -9.75 -15.39
CA THR A 110 1.42 -10.61 -15.10
C THR A 110 0.14 -9.79 -15.06
N ILE A 111 0.13 -8.69 -14.31
CA ILE A 111 -1.05 -7.84 -14.19
C ILE A 111 -1.30 -7.06 -15.47
N GLY A 112 -0.26 -6.58 -16.14
CA GLY A 112 -0.39 -5.90 -17.43
C GLY A 112 -1.02 -6.79 -18.50
N ALA A 113 -0.61 -8.06 -18.57
CA ALA A 113 -1.20 -9.02 -19.49
C ALA A 113 -2.65 -9.38 -19.14
N PHE A 114 -2.96 -9.55 -17.84
CA PHE A 114 -4.30 -9.84 -17.37
C PHE A 114 -5.30 -8.70 -17.65
N LEU A 115 -4.84 -7.45 -17.50
CA LEU A 115 -5.65 -6.25 -17.71
C LEU A 115 -5.60 -5.74 -19.17
N GLU A 116 -4.82 -6.37 -20.03
CA GLU A 116 -4.57 -5.94 -21.41
C GLU A 116 -4.08 -4.47 -21.44
N LEU A 117 -3.19 -4.11 -20.52
CA LEU A 117 -2.67 -2.74 -20.44
C LEU A 117 -1.89 -2.39 -21.70
N PRO A 118 -2.15 -1.22 -22.32
CA PRO A 118 -1.35 -0.72 -23.42
C PRO A 118 0.12 -0.54 -23.00
N ALA A 119 1.06 -0.69 -23.93
CA ALA A 119 2.50 -0.66 -23.67
C ALA A 119 2.99 0.66 -23.04
N GLU A 120 2.30 1.76 -23.31
CA GLU A 120 2.56 3.08 -22.72
C GLU A 120 2.08 3.21 -21.27
N ARG A 121 1.34 2.23 -20.76
CA ARG A 121 0.87 2.25 -19.35
C ARG A 121 1.78 1.43 -18.46
N MET A 122 1.95 1.89 -17.25
CA MET A 122 2.68 1.24 -16.18
C MET A 122 1.74 0.99 -15.00
N LEU A 123 1.80 -0.20 -14.43
CA LEU A 123 1.04 -0.51 -13.21
C LEU A 123 1.61 0.31 -12.04
N PHE A 124 0.75 1.11 -11.42
CA PHE A 124 1.12 1.92 -10.26
C PHE A 124 0.81 1.20 -8.96
N THR A 125 -0.43 0.81 -8.71
CA THR A 125 -0.84 0.14 -7.47
C THR A 125 -2.15 -0.64 -7.66
N GLY A 126 -2.42 -1.56 -6.73
CA GLY A 126 -3.73 -2.16 -6.56
C GLY A 126 -4.45 -1.60 -5.33
N MET A 127 -5.72 -1.90 -5.22
CA MET A 127 -6.55 -1.60 -4.05
C MET A 127 -7.60 -2.68 -3.88
N SER A 128 -7.70 -3.26 -2.70
CA SER A 128 -8.82 -4.12 -2.30
C SER A 128 -9.96 -3.29 -1.75
N ILE A 129 -11.22 -3.68 -2.05
CA ILE A 129 -12.43 -2.95 -1.65
C ILE A 129 -13.47 -3.96 -1.16
N GLY A 130 -14.06 -3.69 0.00
CA GLY A 130 -15.07 -4.55 0.61
C GLY A 130 -15.48 -4.06 1.99
N HIS A 131 -15.99 -4.95 2.82
CA HIS A 131 -16.30 -4.67 4.22
C HIS A 131 -15.21 -5.27 5.11
N ALA A 132 -14.57 -4.45 5.94
CA ALA A 132 -13.60 -4.93 6.91
C ALA A 132 -14.26 -5.83 7.96
N ASN A 133 -13.60 -6.92 8.30
CA ASN A 133 -14.04 -7.76 9.40
C ASN A 133 -13.63 -7.14 10.73
N ARG A 134 -14.61 -6.51 11.41
CA ARG A 134 -14.41 -5.79 12.68
C ARG A 134 -14.02 -6.68 13.86
N ASP A 135 -14.19 -8.00 13.74
CA ASP A 135 -13.79 -8.97 14.77
C ASP A 135 -12.32 -9.34 14.70
N LYS A 136 -11.58 -8.83 13.72
CA LYS A 136 -10.16 -9.14 13.56
C LYS A 136 -9.26 -8.18 14.35
N PRO A 137 -8.15 -8.68 14.90
CA PRO A 137 -7.25 -7.85 15.72
C PRO A 137 -6.71 -6.60 15.02
N LEU A 138 -6.58 -6.64 13.70
CA LEU A 138 -6.08 -5.51 12.91
C LEU A 138 -7.07 -4.34 12.81
N ASP A 139 -8.36 -4.57 12.99
CA ASP A 139 -9.36 -3.49 12.97
C ASP A 139 -9.11 -2.42 14.04
N THR A 140 -8.47 -2.83 15.14
CA THR A 140 -8.11 -1.92 16.24
C THR A 140 -6.73 -1.28 16.10
N LEU A 141 -6.01 -1.55 15.01
CA LEU A 141 -4.70 -0.95 14.77
C LEU A 141 -4.84 0.47 14.25
N VAL A 142 -4.60 1.43 15.12
CA VAL A 142 -4.46 2.84 14.75
C VAL A 142 -2.96 3.16 14.64
N THR A 143 -2.52 3.54 13.45
CA THR A 143 -1.13 3.93 13.21
C THR A 143 -0.89 5.36 13.64
N GLU A 144 0.22 5.62 14.32
CA GLU A 144 0.62 6.96 14.72
C GLU A 144 0.84 7.88 13.50
N ARG A 145 0.64 9.17 13.73
CA ARG A 145 0.97 10.23 12.76
C ARG A 145 2.01 11.15 13.38
N ALA A 146 2.92 11.65 12.54
CA ALA A 146 3.86 12.67 12.98
C ALA A 146 3.11 13.88 13.53
N PRO A 147 3.60 14.50 14.64
CA PRO A 147 3.07 15.78 15.10
C PRO A 147 3.09 16.81 13.97
N LEU A 148 2.09 17.71 13.95
CA LEU A 148 1.98 18.71 12.89
C LEU A 148 3.25 19.57 12.77
N ALA A 149 3.89 19.91 13.89
CA ALA A 149 5.14 20.69 13.92
C ALA A 149 6.34 19.99 13.24
N GLU A 150 6.28 18.66 13.01
CA GLU A 150 7.33 17.96 12.27
C GLU A 150 7.12 17.98 10.75
N VAL A 151 5.90 18.28 10.28
CA VAL A 151 5.51 18.19 8.87
C VAL A 151 5.04 19.50 8.27
N ALA A 152 4.82 20.52 9.10
CA ALA A 152 4.37 21.84 8.66
C ALA A 152 4.99 22.96 9.50
N GLU A 153 5.32 24.06 8.86
CA GLU A 153 5.74 25.32 9.48
C GLU A 153 4.70 26.38 9.15
N PHE A 154 4.29 27.14 10.15
CA PHE A 154 3.34 28.23 9.99
C PHE A 154 4.08 29.56 10.05
N ILE A 155 4.00 30.36 8.98
CA ILE A 155 4.66 31.65 8.87
C ILE A 155 3.61 32.74 8.88
N GLY A 156 3.79 33.72 9.74
CA GLY A 156 2.93 34.92 9.80
C GLY A 156 1.63 34.77 10.64
N ILE A 157 1.55 33.77 11.49
CA ILE A 157 0.48 33.61 12.50
C ILE A 157 1.04 33.56 13.90
#